data_e6fb271c2466b6a880831e99a064ebf9
#
_entry.id   e6fb271c2466b6a880831e99a064ebf9
#
_cell.length_a   1.000
_cell.length_b   1.000
_cell.length_c   1.000
_cell.angle_alpha   90.00
_cell.angle_beta   90.00
_cell.angle_gamma   90.00
#
_symmetry.space_group_name_H-M   'P 1'
#
loop_
_entity.id
_entity.type
_entity.pdbx_description
1 polymer ?
#
loop_
_entity_poly.entity_id
_entity_poly.type
_entity_poly.pdbx_seq_one_letter_code
_entity_poly.pdbx_strand_id
1 'polypeptide(L)'
;MRALRAIVAVLVLALPIRAYDLNDSHFHLTNYVQQGTDIHKFLEIMGDKVGRVALFGIPLQQTWDHDNSGDFAPTYYLQTDAPLYYYSFTDAFIAMAYRSLTKAEQARFDPMITGFNPADMYAADHVRRVLTTFPGVFSGIGEFTIHKEFVSSKVAGKTASLTNPALDRLLDFAGEVGLVVILHSDVDMPFPKPGQEPYQVEQLRDLFLRHPKTTIIWAHCGLGRIVHPVKDQMGIVERLLENPALSHVYIDISWDEVAKYLVSSPETIARVAEGINRHPERFLFGTDEVAPTTQGGYLKVYRMYEPLFAKLTPEASRMVRMGNYERLFDEARRKVRAWEKANVKGQEVSR
;
A
#
# COMPACT_ATOMS: atom_id res chain seq x y z
N MET A 1 -17.09 -25.58 -65.12
CA MET A 1 -16.90 -24.40 -64.31
C MET A 1 -16.47 -24.88 -62.92
N ARG A 2 -15.16 -24.79 -62.58
CA ARG A 2 -14.62 -25.17 -61.28
C ARG A 2 -14.44 -23.90 -60.42
N ALA A 3 -15.18 -23.79 -59.32
CA ALA A 3 -15.08 -22.68 -58.39
C ALA A 3 -13.84 -22.82 -57.53
N LEU A 4 -12.93 -21.87 -57.64
CA LEU A 4 -11.74 -21.73 -56.83
C LEU A 4 -12.15 -21.13 -55.46
N ARG A 5 -12.08 -21.89 -54.38
CA ARG A 5 -12.29 -21.35 -53.01
C ARG A 5 -10.96 -20.79 -52.54
N ALA A 6 -10.87 -19.47 -52.44
CA ALA A 6 -9.74 -18.78 -51.77
C ALA A 6 -9.89 -18.93 -50.26
N ILE A 7 -8.91 -19.59 -49.64
CA ILE A 7 -8.75 -19.63 -48.15
C ILE A 7 -7.98 -18.38 -47.78
N VAL A 8 -8.67 -17.44 -47.11
CA VAL A 8 -8.03 -16.27 -46.48
C VAL A 8 -7.49 -16.75 -45.11
N ALA A 9 -6.20 -16.93 -45.01
CA ALA A 9 -5.55 -17.17 -43.73
C ALA A 9 -5.41 -15.84 -42.99
N VAL A 10 -6.20 -15.64 -41.92
CA VAL A 10 -6.04 -14.51 -41.02
C VAL A 10 -4.83 -14.79 -40.12
N LEU A 11 -3.73 -14.12 -40.39
CA LEU A 11 -2.54 -14.15 -39.55
C LEU A 11 -2.86 -13.32 -38.29
N VAL A 12 -3.24 -13.94 -37.19
CA VAL A 12 -3.30 -13.29 -35.89
C VAL A 12 -1.87 -13.09 -35.42
N LEU A 13 -1.33 -11.90 -35.62
CA LEU A 13 -0.09 -11.46 -35.00
C LEU A 13 -0.32 -11.42 -33.48
N ALA A 14 0.06 -12.47 -32.77
CA ALA A 14 0.20 -12.43 -31.32
C ALA A 14 1.32 -11.43 -30.97
N LEU A 15 0.93 -10.23 -30.59
CA LEU A 15 1.87 -9.29 -29.98
C LEU A 15 2.45 -10.00 -28.75
N PRO A 16 3.79 -9.95 -28.53
CA PRO A 16 4.36 -10.53 -27.33
C PRO A 16 3.71 -9.87 -26.12
N ILE A 17 3.05 -10.66 -25.29
CA ILE A 17 2.57 -10.20 -23.98
C ILE A 17 3.83 -9.79 -23.21
N ARG A 18 4.04 -8.50 -23.04
CA ARG A 18 5.15 -8.00 -22.23
C ARG A 18 4.91 -8.47 -20.80
N ALA A 19 5.72 -9.41 -20.34
CA ALA A 19 5.67 -9.83 -18.95
C ALA A 19 6.45 -8.80 -18.13
N TYR A 20 5.77 -8.08 -17.25
CA TYR A 20 6.39 -7.23 -16.23
C TYR A 20 7.05 -8.10 -15.15
N ASP A 21 8.07 -7.56 -14.47
CA ASP A 21 8.76 -8.26 -13.38
C ASP A 21 7.94 -8.24 -12.08
N LEU A 22 7.19 -7.14 -11.85
CA LEU A 22 6.40 -6.91 -10.63
C LEU A 22 5.23 -5.94 -10.84
N ASN A 23 4.30 -5.98 -9.91
CA ASN A 23 3.40 -4.88 -9.55
C ASN A 23 3.80 -4.36 -8.17
N ASP A 24 3.71 -3.05 -7.95
CA ASP A 24 4.14 -2.39 -6.72
C ASP A 24 2.93 -2.04 -5.85
N SER A 25 2.77 -2.74 -4.72
CA SER A 25 1.64 -2.52 -3.82
C SER A 25 1.83 -1.33 -2.88
N HIS A 26 3.00 -0.66 -2.90
CA HIS A 26 3.32 0.36 -1.92
C HIS A 26 4.26 1.41 -2.49
N PHE A 27 3.70 2.53 -2.99
CA PHE A 27 4.50 3.55 -3.64
C PHE A 27 3.99 4.99 -3.40
N HIS A 28 4.90 5.86 -2.96
CA HIS A 28 4.64 7.28 -2.74
C HIS A 28 5.12 8.13 -3.92
N LEU A 29 4.19 8.68 -4.70
CA LEU A 29 4.53 9.60 -5.79
C LEU A 29 5.15 10.89 -5.27
N THR A 30 4.70 11.34 -4.10
CA THR A 30 5.11 12.59 -3.48
C THR A 30 5.51 12.39 -2.02
N ASN A 31 6.35 13.30 -1.52
CA ASN A 31 6.61 13.45 -0.09
C ASN A 31 5.44 14.15 0.62
N TYR A 32 5.60 14.45 1.91
CA TYR A 32 4.58 15.06 2.77
C TYR A 32 4.29 16.54 2.48
N VAL A 33 5.05 17.21 1.62
CA VAL A 33 4.77 18.57 1.11
C VAL A 33 4.30 18.56 -0.34
N GLN A 34 3.89 17.40 -0.84
CA GLN A 34 3.42 17.15 -2.22
C GLN A 34 4.47 17.49 -3.29
N GLN A 35 5.73 17.41 -2.94
CA GLN A 35 6.83 17.46 -3.90
C GLN A 35 7.26 16.05 -4.25
N GLY A 36 7.55 15.80 -5.51
CA GLY A 36 7.95 14.47 -5.93
C GLY A 36 8.13 14.34 -7.42
N THR A 37 7.95 13.12 -7.89
CA THR A 37 8.12 12.78 -9.30
C THR A 37 6.86 13.12 -10.08
N ASP A 38 7.00 13.81 -11.21
CA ASP A 38 5.91 13.96 -12.16
C ASP A 38 5.40 12.58 -12.62
N ILE A 39 4.09 12.39 -12.72
CA ILE A 39 3.50 11.07 -12.99
C ILE A 39 3.86 10.53 -14.39
N HIS A 40 4.02 11.39 -15.41
CA HIS A 40 4.46 10.97 -16.74
C HIS A 40 5.93 10.54 -16.70
N LYS A 41 6.76 11.28 -15.92
CA LYS A 41 8.15 10.87 -15.70
C LYS A 41 8.23 9.55 -14.91
N PHE A 42 7.32 9.35 -13.97
CA PHE A 42 7.28 8.08 -13.24
C PHE A 42 6.89 6.89 -14.16
N LEU A 43 6.00 7.09 -15.13
CA LEU A 43 5.73 6.06 -16.16
C LEU A 43 7.00 5.66 -16.94
N GLU A 44 7.86 6.63 -17.28
CA GLU A 44 9.15 6.35 -17.91
C GLU A 44 10.07 5.54 -16.96
N ILE A 45 10.09 5.91 -15.67
CA ILE A 45 10.85 5.19 -14.63
C ILE A 45 10.36 3.75 -14.45
N MET A 46 9.06 3.52 -14.43
CA MET A 46 8.47 2.16 -14.39
C MET A 46 8.93 1.32 -15.59
N GLY A 47 8.96 1.94 -16.77
CA GLY A 47 9.39 1.31 -18.02
C GLY A 47 8.63 0.02 -18.32
N ASP A 48 9.38 -1.03 -18.69
CA ASP A 48 8.89 -2.37 -18.97
C ASP A 48 9.05 -3.35 -17.79
N LYS A 49 9.51 -2.85 -16.64
CA LYS A 49 9.75 -3.67 -15.44
C LYS A 49 8.54 -3.76 -14.53
N VAL A 50 7.81 -2.68 -14.36
CA VAL A 50 6.70 -2.59 -13.40
C VAL A 50 5.38 -2.51 -14.16
N GLY A 51 4.45 -3.39 -13.86
CA GLY A 51 3.14 -3.44 -14.48
C GLY A 51 2.19 -2.38 -13.96
N ARG A 52 1.83 -2.50 -12.68
CA ARG A 52 0.87 -1.63 -11.99
C ARG A 52 1.40 -1.17 -10.64
N VAL A 53 0.89 -0.05 -10.16
CA VAL A 53 1.35 0.59 -8.92
C VAL A 53 0.17 1.08 -8.11
N ALA A 54 0.10 0.71 -6.83
CA ALA A 54 -0.74 1.37 -5.83
C ALA A 54 -0.11 2.73 -5.52
N LEU A 55 -0.81 3.80 -5.92
CA LEU A 55 -0.26 5.14 -6.02
C LEU A 55 -0.84 6.06 -4.95
N PHE A 56 0.00 6.59 -4.09
CA PHE A 56 -0.42 7.55 -3.08
C PHE A 56 0.64 8.61 -2.78
N GLY A 57 0.26 9.65 -2.05
CA GLY A 57 1.18 10.63 -1.49
C GLY A 57 1.52 10.30 -0.04
N ILE A 58 2.15 11.22 0.66
CA ILE A 58 2.30 11.18 2.11
C ILE A 58 1.47 12.30 2.71
N PRO A 59 0.38 12.00 3.42
CA PRO A 59 -0.52 13.02 3.96
C PRO A 59 -0.03 13.60 5.28
N LEU A 60 0.83 12.86 5.95
CA LEU A 60 1.33 13.18 7.28
C LEU A 60 2.50 14.13 7.17
N GLN A 61 2.39 15.31 7.75
CA GLN A 61 3.45 16.29 7.76
C GLN A 61 3.76 16.74 9.18
N GLN A 62 5.04 16.79 9.49
CA GLN A 62 5.54 17.36 10.71
C GLN A 62 5.49 18.90 10.63
N THR A 63 4.92 19.53 11.63
CA THR A 63 4.93 20.99 11.71
C THR A 63 6.36 21.51 11.89
N TRP A 64 6.78 22.42 11.01
CA TRP A 64 8.01 23.16 11.22
C TRP A 64 7.68 24.39 12.04
N ASP A 65 8.04 24.33 13.31
CA ASP A 65 7.89 25.43 14.26
C ASP A 65 9.27 25.99 14.58
N HIS A 66 9.45 27.29 14.36
CA HIS A 66 10.72 27.97 14.60
C HIS A 66 11.17 27.85 16.07
N ASP A 67 10.23 27.83 17.02
CA ASP A 67 10.56 27.69 18.44
C ASP A 67 11.12 26.32 18.80
N ASN A 68 10.80 25.27 17.99
CA ASN A 68 11.31 23.91 18.21
C ASN A 68 12.64 23.65 17.48
N SER A 69 12.81 24.17 16.26
CA SER A 69 13.96 23.81 15.41
C SER A 69 14.67 24.98 14.72
N GLY A 70 14.26 26.24 14.98
CA GLY A 70 14.84 27.43 14.34
C GLY A 70 14.68 27.38 12.82
N ASP A 71 15.69 27.79 12.09
CA ASP A 71 15.75 27.77 10.63
C ASP A 71 16.05 26.36 10.07
N PHE A 72 16.23 25.37 10.93
CA PHE A 72 16.50 24.00 10.53
C PHE A 72 15.21 23.26 10.22
N ALA A 73 14.93 23.06 8.95
CA ALA A 73 13.76 22.31 8.52
C ALA A 73 13.79 20.86 9.02
N PRO A 74 12.72 20.36 9.65
CA PRO A 74 12.68 18.99 10.11
C PRO A 74 12.72 18.02 8.92
N THR A 75 13.55 17.00 9.03
CA THR A 75 13.58 15.90 8.08
C THR A 75 12.61 14.83 8.55
N TYR A 76 11.36 14.95 8.12
CA TYR A 76 10.30 14.07 8.55
C TYR A 76 10.06 14.17 10.08
N TYR A 77 9.39 13.21 10.69
CA TYR A 77 8.99 13.25 12.10
C TYR A 77 10.10 12.97 13.13
N LEU A 78 11.32 12.75 12.68
CA LEU A 78 12.44 12.40 13.58
C LEU A 78 13.22 13.62 14.11
N GLN A 79 13.00 14.80 13.58
CA GLN A 79 13.82 15.99 13.89
C GLN A 79 13.07 17.10 14.64
N THR A 80 11.84 16.88 15.01
CA THR A 80 11.06 17.79 15.85
C THR A 80 10.03 17.02 16.67
N ASP A 81 9.67 17.54 17.83
CA ASP A 81 8.59 17.07 18.69
C ASP A 81 7.26 17.77 18.42
N ALA A 82 7.21 18.67 17.42
CA ALA A 82 5.98 19.34 17.03
C ALA A 82 4.91 18.32 16.63
N PRO A 83 3.61 18.58 16.91
CA PRO A 83 2.54 17.70 16.53
C PRO A 83 2.49 17.45 15.03
N LEU A 84 2.22 16.21 14.63
CA LEU A 84 1.96 15.85 13.25
C LEU A 84 0.56 16.31 12.85
N TYR A 85 0.36 16.68 11.57
CA TYR A 85 -0.96 16.97 11.04
C TYR A 85 -1.15 16.36 9.66
N TYR A 86 -2.39 16.18 9.25
CA TYR A 86 -2.75 15.63 7.96
C TYR A 86 -2.82 16.73 6.91
N TYR A 87 -2.31 16.40 5.73
CA TYR A 87 -2.31 17.27 4.56
C TYR A 87 -3.37 16.79 3.56
N SER A 88 -4.61 17.19 3.77
CA SER A 88 -5.76 16.69 3.00
C SER A 88 -5.70 17.00 1.51
N PHE A 89 -4.90 17.98 1.07
CA PHE A 89 -4.66 18.29 -0.34
C PHE A 89 -3.99 17.14 -1.10
N THR A 90 -3.32 16.22 -0.43
CA THR A 90 -2.64 15.07 -1.03
C THR A 90 -3.52 14.30 -2.01
N ASP A 91 -4.75 13.99 -1.62
CA ASP A 91 -5.66 13.20 -2.45
C ASP A 91 -6.07 13.94 -3.72
N ALA A 92 -6.30 15.25 -3.63
CA ALA A 92 -6.59 16.08 -4.79
C ALA A 92 -5.38 16.14 -5.75
N PHE A 93 -4.17 16.25 -5.21
CA PHE A 93 -2.93 16.25 -6.00
C PHE A 93 -2.77 14.93 -6.77
N ILE A 94 -2.91 13.79 -6.09
CA ILE A 94 -2.85 12.46 -6.71
C ILE A 94 -3.96 12.29 -7.77
N ALA A 95 -5.18 12.74 -7.47
CA ALA A 95 -6.30 12.66 -8.43
C ALA A 95 -6.05 13.49 -9.70
N MET A 96 -5.49 14.70 -9.57
CA MET A 96 -5.13 15.54 -10.70
C MET A 96 -4.01 14.92 -11.52
N ALA A 97 -2.96 14.41 -10.88
CA ALA A 97 -1.87 13.71 -11.55
C ALA A 97 -2.40 12.49 -12.34
N TYR A 98 -3.22 11.65 -11.71
CA TYR A 98 -3.84 10.50 -12.38
C TYR A 98 -4.73 10.92 -13.57
N ARG A 99 -5.53 11.98 -13.43
CA ARG A 99 -6.42 12.47 -14.50
C ARG A 99 -5.67 13.09 -15.69
N SER A 100 -4.42 13.50 -15.53
CA SER A 100 -3.60 14.00 -16.65
C SER A 100 -3.17 12.88 -17.60
N LEU A 101 -3.27 11.63 -17.19
CA LEU A 101 -2.89 10.45 -17.95
C LEU A 101 -3.96 10.04 -18.96
N THR A 102 -3.53 9.41 -20.06
CA THR A 102 -4.44 8.71 -20.99
C THR A 102 -5.06 7.49 -20.30
N LYS A 103 -6.16 6.96 -20.85
CA LYS A 103 -6.83 5.76 -20.31
C LYS A 103 -5.91 4.53 -20.25
N ALA A 104 -5.03 4.37 -21.22
CA ALA A 104 -4.05 3.28 -21.24
C ALA A 104 -3.01 3.42 -20.11
N GLU A 105 -2.53 4.64 -19.86
CA GLU A 105 -1.61 4.94 -18.77
C GLU A 105 -2.29 4.85 -17.41
N GLN A 106 -3.52 5.32 -17.27
CA GLN A 106 -4.35 5.18 -16.06
C GLN A 106 -4.50 3.72 -15.64
N ALA A 107 -4.54 2.78 -16.59
CA ALA A 107 -4.62 1.35 -16.28
C ALA A 107 -3.40 0.81 -15.51
N ARG A 108 -2.27 1.53 -15.54
CA ARG A 108 -1.04 1.21 -14.81
C ARG A 108 -1.06 1.64 -13.34
N PHE A 109 -2.08 2.36 -12.88
CA PHE A 109 -2.13 2.91 -11.52
C PHE A 109 -3.42 2.57 -10.80
N ASP A 110 -3.31 2.35 -9.50
CA ASP A 110 -4.40 2.21 -8.55
C ASP A 110 -4.27 3.29 -7.46
N PRO A 111 -4.78 4.50 -7.68
CA PRO A 111 -4.69 5.58 -6.69
C PRO A 111 -5.43 5.23 -5.40
N MET A 112 -4.84 5.66 -4.27
CA MET A 112 -5.35 5.44 -2.93
C MET A 112 -5.48 6.76 -2.17
N ILE A 113 -6.47 6.84 -1.27
CA ILE A 113 -6.76 8.01 -0.45
C ILE A 113 -5.94 7.94 0.84
N THR A 114 -5.21 8.99 1.15
CA THR A 114 -4.37 9.08 2.35
C THR A 114 -4.62 10.32 3.20
N GLY A 115 -5.32 11.33 2.66
CA GLY A 115 -5.47 12.67 3.25
C GLY A 115 -6.49 12.76 4.39
N PHE A 116 -6.58 11.77 5.26
CA PHE A 116 -7.48 11.73 6.41
C PHE A 116 -6.73 11.46 7.72
N ASN A 117 -7.39 11.74 8.82
CA ASN A 117 -6.91 11.43 10.15
C ASN A 117 -7.68 10.20 10.72
N PRO A 118 -7.02 9.06 10.98
CA PRO A 118 -7.69 7.85 11.47
C PRO A 118 -8.22 7.98 12.90
N ALA A 119 -7.89 9.06 13.62
CA ALA A 119 -8.45 9.38 14.94
C ALA A 119 -9.67 10.32 14.87
N ASP A 120 -10.03 10.80 13.68
CA ASP A 120 -11.17 11.69 13.47
C ASP A 120 -12.43 10.88 13.16
N MET A 121 -13.51 11.11 13.94
CA MET A 121 -14.80 10.45 13.71
C MET A 121 -15.41 10.78 12.34
N TYR A 122 -14.94 11.82 11.64
CA TYR A 122 -15.33 12.19 10.27
C TYR A 122 -14.38 11.63 9.19
N ALA A 123 -13.39 10.80 9.53
CA ALA A 123 -12.46 10.23 8.54
C ALA A 123 -13.18 9.48 7.41
N ALA A 124 -14.18 8.64 7.75
CA ALA A 124 -15.00 7.93 6.76
C ALA A 124 -15.79 8.89 5.85
N ASP A 125 -16.33 9.98 6.43
CA ASP A 125 -17.05 11.00 5.66
C ASP A 125 -16.12 11.78 4.74
N HIS A 126 -14.88 12.03 5.16
CA HIS A 126 -13.85 12.61 4.31
C HIS A 126 -13.52 11.69 3.11
N VAL A 127 -13.29 10.41 3.35
CA VAL A 127 -13.03 9.42 2.27
C VAL A 127 -14.23 9.36 1.31
N ARG A 128 -15.46 9.33 1.81
CA ARG A 128 -16.69 9.42 0.98
C ARG A 128 -16.70 10.67 0.12
N ARG A 129 -16.31 11.83 0.66
CA ARG A 129 -16.25 13.09 -0.07
C ARG A 129 -15.22 13.06 -1.17
N VAL A 130 -14.02 12.50 -0.91
CA VAL A 130 -12.97 12.33 -1.91
C VAL A 130 -13.45 11.45 -3.07
N LEU A 131 -14.07 10.31 -2.79
CA LEU A 131 -14.64 9.40 -3.80
C LEU A 131 -15.71 10.10 -4.66
N THR A 132 -16.59 10.89 -4.04
CA THR A 132 -17.66 11.61 -4.76
C THR A 132 -17.15 12.81 -5.54
N THR A 133 -16.03 13.41 -5.13
CA THR A 133 -15.40 14.55 -5.83
C THR A 133 -14.55 14.09 -7.01
N PHE A 134 -13.90 12.93 -6.88
CA PHE A 134 -13.01 12.37 -7.89
C PHE A 134 -13.47 10.97 -8.34
N PRO A 135 -14.71 10.83 -8.87
CA PRO A 135 -15.19 9.52 -9.30
C PRO A 135 -14.29 8.94 -10.39
N GLY A 136 -14.15 7.64 -10.38
CA GLY A 136 -13.33 6.92 -11.36
C GLY A 136 -11.84 6.89 -11.04
N VAL A 137 -11.38 7.47 -9.93
CA VAL A 137 -9.95 7.58 -9.60
C VAL A 137 -9.51 6.52 -8.61
N PHE A 138 -9.99 6.58 -7.38
CA PHE A 138 -9.45 5.81 -6.26
C PHE A 138 -9.98 4.37 -6.19
N SER A 139 -9.16 3.47 -5.66
CA SER A 139 -9.50 2.04 -5.40
C SER A 139 -9.16 1.59 -4.00
N GLY A 140 -8.54 2.42 -3.17
CA GLY A 140 -8.16 2.07 -1.81
C GLY A 140 -7.95 3.27 -0.92
N ILE A 141 -7.59 2.99 0.33
CA ILE A 141 -7.14 3.95 1.33
C ILE A 141 -5.80 3.50 1.93
N GLY A 142 -4.91 4.43 2.22
CA GLY A 142 -3.58 4.14 2.77
C GLY A 142 -2.44 4.37 1.76
N GLU A 143 -1.19 4.23 2.15
CA GLU A 143 -0.80 3.88 3.52
C GLU A 143 -1.26 4.95 4.51
N PHE A 144 -1.82 4.52 5.63
CA PHE A 144 -2.00 5.37 6.79
C PHE A 144 -1.47 4.67 8.04
N THR A 145 -1.00 5.47 9.00
CA THR A 145 -0.24 5.00 10.15
C THR A 145 -1.06 5.05 11.42
N ILE A 146 -1.05 3.98 12.22
CA ILE A 146 -1.53 3.96 13.60
C ILE A 146 -0.35 3.99 14.56
N HIS A 147 0.54 3.01 14.48
CA HIS A 147 1.79 2.96 15.23
C HIS A 147 2.96 2.82 14.27
N LYS A 148 3.91 3.74 14.32
CA LYS A 148 5.13 3.74 13.52
C LYS A 148 6.26 4.33 14.35
N GLU A 149 7.21 3.49 14.76
CA GLU A 149 8.38 3.93 15.53
C GLU A 149 7.97 4.71 16.80
N PHE A 150 8.42 5.96 16.93
CA PHE A 150 8.04 6.87 18.03
C PHE A 150 6.77 7.68 17.74
N VAL A 151 6.19 7.49 16.55
CA VAL A 151 5.07 8.30 16.08
C VAL A 151 3.84 7.45 15.96
N SER A 152 2.79 7.88 16.63
CA SER A 152 1.43 7.54 16.23
C SER A 152 0.86 8.75 15.54
N SER A 153 -0.06 8.59 14.60
CA SER A 153 -0.72 9.71 13.95
C SER A 153 -1.29 10.66 15.00
N LYS A 154 -0.66 11.84 15.13
CA LYS A 154 -1.00 12.80 16.17
C LYS A 154 -1.86 13.92 15.61
N VAL A 155 -3.00 14.10 16.22
CA VAL A 155 -3.76 15.35 16.14
C VAL A 155 -3.66 16.04 17.49
N ALA A 156 -3.76 17.35 17.54
CA ALA A 156 -3.66 18.11 18.79
C ALA A 156 -4.46 17.43 19.92
N GLY A 157 -3.74 16.97 20.94
CA GLY A 157 -4.29 16.33 22.12
C GLY A 157 -4.70 14.85 21.99
N LYS A 158 -4.52 14.19 20.83
CA LYS A 158 -4.88 12.78 20.66
C LYS A 158 -3.85 12.03 19.81
N THR A 159 -3.77 10.73 20.08
CA THR A 159 -2.93 9.78 19.32
C THR A 159 -3.85 8.75 18.68
N ALA A 160 -3.61 8.38 17.42
CA ALA A 160 -4.35 7.29 16.79
C ALA A 160 -4.12 5.96 17.55
N SER A 161 -5.12 5.10 17.56
CA SER A 161 -5.10 3.85 18.30
C SER A 161 -5.87 2.78 17.53
N LEU A 162 -5.42 1.52 17.64
CA LEU A 162 -6.10 0.35 17.08
C LEU A 162 -7.49 0.09 17.72
N THR A 163 -7.77 0.74 18.84
CA THR A 163 -9.06 0.64 19.55
C THR A 163 -9.93 1.90 19.42
N ASN A 164 -9.51 2.88 18.59
CA ASN A 164 -10.28 4.11 18.41
C ASN A 164 -11.53 3.85 17.55
N PRO A 165 -12.75 4.23 18.01
CA PRO A 165 -13.97 4.06 17.22
C PRO A 165 -13.97 4.77 15.85
N ALA A 166 -13.17 5.81 15.67
CA ALA A 166 -13.00 6.47 14.39
C ALA A 166 -12.37 5.52 13.35
N LEU A 167 -11.40 4.70 13.78
CA LEU A 167 -10.78 3.68 12.94
C LEU A 167 -11.79 2.60 12.55
N ASP A 168 -12.62 2.14 13.50
CA ASP A 168 -13.67 1.16 13.20
C ASP A 168 -14.65 1.70 12.14
N ARG A 169 -15.11 2.97 12.27
CA ARG A 169 -15.97 3.60 11.25
C ARG A 169 -15.31 3.69 9.88
N LEU A 170 -14.02 4.01 9.85
CA LEU A 170 -13.25 4.11 8.61
C LEU A 170 -13.14 2.75 7.92
N LEU A 171 -12.80 1.70 8.68
CA LEU A 171 -12.65 0.34 8.14
C LEU A 171 -13.99 -0.26 7.71
N ASP A 172 -15.07 -0.03 8.47
CA ASP A 172 -16.44 -0.45 8.07
C ASP A 172 -16.85 0.20 6.76
N PHE A 173 -16.60 1.50 6.60
CA PHE A 173 -16.88 2.19 5.34
C PHE A 173 -16.02 1.68 4.19
N ALA A 174 -14.74 1.39 4.42
CA ALA A 174 -13.87 0.79 3.41
C ALA A 174 -14.42 -0.57 2.96
N GLY A 175 -14.92 -1.40 3.89
CA GLY A 175 -15.57 -2.68 3.59
C GLY A 175 -16.88 -2.52 2.82
N GLU A 176 -17.72 -1.52 3.16
CA GLU A 176 -18.96 -1.20 2.44
C GLU A 176 -18.68 -0.85 0.97
N VAL A 177 -17.68 -0.02 0.72
CA VAL A 177 -17.30 0.43 -0.62
C VAL A 177 -16.51 -0.63 -1.39
N GLY A 178 -15.77 -1.47 -0.67
CA GLY A 178 -14.83 -2.46 -1.23
C GLY A 178 -13.45 -1.88 -1.53
N LEU A 179 -13.04 -0.84 -0.81
CA LEU A 179 -11.69 -0.27 -0.87
C LEU A 179 -10.66 -1.24 -0.29
N VAL A 180 -9.50 -1.35 -0.92
CA VAL A 180 -8.31 -1.96 -0.29
C VAL A 180 -7.76 -0.99 0.75
N VAL A 181 -7.37 -1.53 1.89
CA VAL A 181 -6.76 -0.76 2.99
C VAL A 181 -5.30 -1.14 3.15
N ILE A 182 -4.38 -0.19 3.12
CA ILE A 182 -2.99 -0.39 3.53
C ILE A 182 -2.80 0.28 4.89
N LEU A 183 -2.59 -0.55 5.92
CA LEU A 183 -2.47 -0.14 7.31
C LEU A 183 -1.04 -0.33 7.80
N HIS A 184 -0.37 0.75 8.19
CA HIS A 184 0.88 0.69 8.93
C HIS A 184 0.61 0.66 10.44
N SER A 185 0.98 -0.43 11.06
CA SER A 185 1.06 -0.53 12.51
C SER A 185 2.17 -1.49 12.88
N ASP A 186 3.17 -0.97 13.59
CA ASP A 186 4.28 -1.79 14.08
C ASP A 186 3.78 -2.88 15.03
N VAL A 187 4.44 -4.03 15.02
CA VAL A 187 4.08 -5.19 15.84
C VAL A 187 4.33 -4.96 17.33
N ASP A 188 5.24 -4.05 17.66
CA ASP A 188 5.68 -3.77 19.03
C ASP A 188 5.99 -2.29 19.24
N MET A 189 6.33 -1.95 20.46
CA MET A 189 6.87 -0.63 20.82
C MET A 189 8.34 -0.53 20.41
N PRO A 190 8.86 0.69 20.15
CA PRO A 190 10.29 0.90 19.95
C PRO A 190 11.12 0.34 21.12
N PHE A 191 12.24 -0.32 20.78
CA PHE A 191 13.17 -0.92 21.75
C PHE A 191 12.51 -1.92 22.71
N PRO A 192 11.86 -2.99 22.18
CA PRO A 192 11.22 -3.98 23.03
C PRO A 192 12.23 -4.68 23.95
N LYS A 193 11.79 -5.06 25.13
CA LYS A 193 12.64 -5.82 26.07
C LYS A 193 12.81 -7.25 25.56
N PRO A 194 14.01 -7.83 25.66
CA PRO A 194 14.22 -9.23 25.29
C PRO A 194 13.24 -10.17 25.99
N GLY A 195 12.58 -11.04 25.24
CA GLY A 195 11.62 -12.03 25.76
C GLY A 195 10.23 -11.46 26.10
N GLN A 196 9.98 -10.21 25.81
CA GLN A 196 8.65 -9.62 25.92
C GLN A 196 7.79 -10.08 24.73
N GLU A 197 6.50 -10.38 25.00
CA GLU A 197 5.52 -10.56 23.92
C GLU A 197 5.27 -9.21 23.22
N PRO A 198 5.10 -9.22 21.90
CA PRO A 198 4.88 -8.00 21.13
C PRO A 198 3.60 -7.28 21.56
N TYR A 199 3.72 -6.03 21.91
CA TYR A 199 2.65 -5.26 22.57
C TYR A 199 1.39 -5.05 21.71
N GLN A 200 1.56 -4.92 20.37
CA GLN A 200 0.45 -4.55 19.47
C GLN A 200 -0.26 -5.76 18.84
N VAL A 201 0.29 -6.97 18.92
CA VAL A 201 -0.20 -8.14 18.16
C VAL A 201 -1.65 -8.50 18.49
N GLU A 202 -2.03 -8.50 19.77
CA GLU A 202 -3.40 -8.83 20.17
C GLU A 202 -4.39 -7.76 19.68
N GLN A 203 -4.05 -6.49 19.83
CA GLN A 203 -4.91 -5.39 19.37
C GLN A 203 -5.07 -5.38 17.85
N LEU A 204 -4.00 -5.70 17.10
CA LEU A 204 -4.05 -5.86 15.64
C LEU A 204 -4.96 -7.02 15.25
N ARG A 205 -4.79 -8.19 15.88
CA ARG A 205 -5.65 -9.35 15.64
C ARG A 205 -7.13 -9.01 15.90
N ASP A 206 -7.41 -8.35 17.02
CA ASP A 206 -8.78 -7.97 17.39
C ASP A 206 -9.37 -6.94 16.44
N LEU A 207 -8.57 -5.97 15.96
CA LEU A 207 -8.97 -5.04 14.90
C LEU A 207 -9.35 -5.81 13.63
N PHE A 208 -8.51 -6.72 13.18
CA PHE A 208 -8.77 -7.49 11.98
C PHE A 208 -10.05 -8.35 12.11
N LEU A 209 -10.27 -8.99 13.25
CA LEU A 209 -11.47 -9.79 13.52
C LEU A 209 -12.76 -8.96 13.52
N ARG A 210 -12.70 -7.69 13.93
CA ARG A 210 -13.86 -6.79 13.91
C ARG A 210 -14.29 -6.37 12.50
N HIS A 211 -13.39 -6.42 11.51
CA HIS A 211 -13.63 -5.90 10.16
C HIS A 211 -13.50 -6.97 9.05
N PRO A 212 -14.26 -8.10 9.12
CA PRO A 212 -14.08 -9.23 8.22
C PRO A 212 -14.50 -8.95 6.75
N LYS A 213 -15.16 -7.82 6.50
CA LYS A 213 -15.57 -7.40 5.14
C LYS A 213 -14.55 -6.50 4.45
N THR A 214 -13.52 -6.07 5.17
CA THR A 214 -12.53 -5.09 4.71
C THR A 214 -11.26 -5.80 4.29
N THR A 215 -10.84 -5.65 3.04
CA THR A 215 -9.55 -6.16 2.57
C THR A 215 -8.44 -5.31 3.17
N ILE A 216 -7.64 -5.88 4.07
CA ILE A 216 -6.57 -5.18 4.78
C ILE A 216 -5.22 -5.75 4.37
N ILE A 217 -4.31 -4.88 3.94
CA ILE A 217 -2.90 -5.16 3.73
C ILE A 217 -2.15 -4.56 4.92
N TRP A 218 -1.59 -5.42 5.76
CA TRP A 218 -0.76 -5.01 6.89
C TRP A 218 0.65 -4.72 6.38
N ALA A 219 1.03 -3.44 6.41
CA ALA A 219 2.25 -2.96 5.82
C ALA A 219 3.49 -3.48 6.57
N HIS A 220 4.55 -3.73 5.80
CA HIS A 220 5.92 -3.99 6.27
C HIS A 220 6.07 -5.21 7.21
N CYS A 221 5.16 -6.15 7.16
CA CYS A 221 5.14 -7.27 8.13
C CYS A 221 5.06 -6.80 9.60
N GLY A 222 4.56 -5.59 9.85
CA GLY A 222 4.54 -4.96 11.17
C GLY A 222 5.91 -4.52 11.69
N LEU A 223 6.88 -4.36 10.81
CA LEU A 223 8.25 -3.94 11.13
C LEU A 223 8.46 -2.48 10.72
N GLY A 224 9.47 -1.85 11.31
CA GLY A 224 9.87 -0.47 11.02
C GLY A 224 11.37 -0.27 11.17
N ARG A 225 11.83 0.96 10.96
CA ARG A 225 13.25 1.32 11.09
C ARG A 225 13.79 1.04 12.49
N ILE A 226 12.95 1.20 13.51
CA ILE A 226 13.31 1.08 14.93
C ILE A 226 12.65 -0.12 15.59
N VAL A 227 11.48 -0.54 15.09
CA VAL A 227 10.81 -1.76 15.52
C VAL A 227 11.34 -2.91 14.70
N HIS A 228 12.28 -3.63 15.31
CA HIS A 228 12.99 -4.77 14.73
C HIS A 228 12.18 -6.05 14.85
N PRO A 229 12.53 -7.12 14.10
CA PRO A 229 11.86 -8.40 14.24
C PRO A 229 11.89 -8.91 15.68
N VAL A 230 10.75 -9.32 16.20
CA VAL A 230 10.60 -9.99 17.46
C VAL A 230 11.02 -11.46 17.34
N LYS A 231 11.17 -12.17 18.47
CA LYS A 231 11.73 -13.52 18.52
C LYS A 231 11.09 -14.52 17.54
N ASP A 232 9.81 -14.39 17.25
CA ASP A 232 9.07 -15.31 16.38
C ASP A 232 8.23 -14.52 15.35
N GLN A 233 8.84 -13.52 14.73
CA GLN A 233 8.16 -12.62 13.79
C GLN A 233 7.35 -13.37 12.71
N MET A 234 7.99 -14.30 12.01
CA MET A 234 7.29 -15.07 10.97
C MET A 234 6.24 -16.02 11.55
N GLY A 235 6.46 -16.58 12.75
CA GLY A 235 5.43 -17.38 13.41
C GLY A 235 4.20 -16.56 13.81
N ILE A 236 4.38 -15.29 14.21
CA ILE A 236 3.24 -14.38 14.46
C ILE A 236 2.45 -14.16 13.18
N VAL A 237 3.13 -13.85 12.08
CA VAL A 237 2.50 -13.66 10.78
C VAL A 237 1.75 -14.93 10.35
N GLU A 238 2.37 -16.10 10.44
CA GLU A 238 1.75 -17.37 10.08
C GLU A 238 0.49 -17.66 10.90
N ARG A 239 0.54 -17.48 12.24
CA ARG A 239 -0.64 -17.66 13.09
C ARG A 239 -1.80 -16.74 12.73
N LEU A 240 -1.53 -15.50 12.28
CA LEU A 240 -2.56 -14.61 11.75
C LEU A 240 -3.13 -15.15 10.43
N LEU A 241 -2.27 -15.62 9.53
CA LEU A 241 -2.67 -16.11 8.20
C LEU A 241 -3.39 -17.47 8.26
N GLU A 242 -3.07 -18.33 9.23
CA GLU A 242 -3.69 -19.63 9.48
C GLU A 242 -5.10 -19.51 10.09
N ASN A 243 -5.43 -18.35 10.67
CA ASN A 243 -6.77 -18.13 11.21
C ASN A 243 -7.77 -17.88 10.07
N PRO A 244 -8.75 -18.78 9.83
CA PRO A 244 -9.70 -18.64 8.73
C PRO A 244 -10.59 -17.40 8.84
N ALA A 245 -10.80 -16.87 10.06
CA ALA A 245 -11.53 -15.62 10.28
C ALA A 245 -10.76 -14.39 9.79
N LEU A 246 -9.46 -14.52 9.50
CA LEU A 246 -8.60 -13.45 8.99
C LEU A 246 -8.26 -13.62 7.49
N SER A 247 -9.08 -14.33 6.72
CA SER A 247 -8.84 -14.56 5.28
C SER A 247 -8.79 -13.28 4.44
N HIS A 248 -9.29 -12.17 4.95
CA HIS A 248 -9.28 -10.84 4.34
C HIS A 248 -8.02 -10.00 4.64
N VAL A 249 -7.08 -10.53 5.44
CA VAL A 249 -5.82 -9.86 5.82
C VAL A 249 -4.68 -10.37 4.96
N TYR A 250 -3.87 -9.47 4.45
CA TYR A 250 -2.69 -9.71 3.60
C TYR A 250 -1.49 -9.02 4.22
N ILE A 251 -0.29 -9.46 3.83
CA ILE A 251 0.97 -8.97 4.36
C ILE A 251 1.76 -8.32 3.23
N ASP A 252 2.19 -7.10 3.45
CA ASP A 252 3.10 -6.39 2.57
C ASP A 252 4.54 -6.51 3.09
N ILE A 253 5.49 -6.87 2.22
CA ILE A 253 6.92 -6.97 2.53
C ILE A 253 7.72 -5.81 1.93
N SER A 254 7.12 -4.64 1.77
CA SER A 254 7.77 -3.46 1.20
C SER A 254 8.83 -2.84 2.14
N TRP A 255 9.52 -1.80 1.62
CA TRP A 255 10.49 -0.97 2.32
C TRP A 255 11.91 -1.54 2.41
N ASP A 256 12.93 -0.69 2.19
CA ASP A 256 14.34 -1.11 2.29
C ASP A 256 14.78 -1.35 3.75
N GLU A 257 14.17 -0.66 4.71
CA GLU A 257 14.44 -0.93 6.13
C GLU A 257 13.98 -2.33 6.54
N VAL A 258 12.84 -2.77 6.04
CA VAL A 258 12.30 -4.12 6.30
C VAL A 258 13.09 -5.20 5.54
N ALA A 259 13.51 -4.89 4.31
CA ALA A 259 14.39 -5.78 3.56
C ALA A 259 15.67 -6.15 4.34
N LYS A 260 16.27 -5.17 5.06
CA LYS A 260 17.46 -5.42 5.90
C LYS A 260 17.25 -6.53 6.94
N TYR A 261 16.01 -6.74 7.38
CA TYR A 261 15.68 -7.81 8.31
C TYR A 261 15.31 -9.10 7.59
N LEU A 262 14.39 -9.05 6.65
CA LEU A 262 13.82 -10.24 6.00
C LEU A 262 14.83 -10.98 5.11
N VAL A 263 15.87 -10.28 4.63
CA VAL A 263 16.95 -10.89 3.82
C VAL A 263 18.33 -10.74 4.45
N SER A 264 18.40 -10.66 5.78
CA SER A 264 19.63 -10.41 6.55
C SER A 264 20.64 -11.56 6.49
N SER A 265 20.21 -12.79 6.34
CA SER A 265 21.05 -13.99 6.27
C SER A 265 20.39 -15.11 5.46
N PRO A 266 21.16 -16.09 4.98
CA PRO A 266 20.60 -17.27 4.32
C PRO A 266 19.52 -18.00 5.14
N GLU A 267 19.68 -18.09 6.46
CA GLU A 267 18.76 -18.73 7.40
C GLU A 267 17.46 -17.93 7.48
N THR A 268 17.56 -16.60 7.61
CA THR A 268 16.39 -15.70 7.62
C THR A 268 15.65 -15.79 6.31
N ILE A 269 16.35 -15.71 5.17
CA ILE A 269 15.75 -15.86 3.84
C ILE A 269 15.00 -17.19 3.72
N ALA A 270 15.60 -18.30 4.18
CA ALA A 270 14.97 -19.63 4.14
C ALA A 270 13.69 -19.66 4.98
N ARG A 271 13.73 -19.09 6.21
CA ARG A 271 12.56 -19.03 7.10
C ARG A 271 11.43 -18.17 6.54
N VAL A 272 11.76 -17.00 5.98
CA VAL A 272 10.77 -16.12 5.33
C VAL A 272 10.19 -16.79 4.09
N ALA A 273 11.03 -17.39 3.25
CA ALA A 273 10.58 -18.12 2.07
C ALA A 273 9.65 -19.29 2.40
N GLU A 274 9.92 -20.02 3.48
CA GLU A 274 9.05 -21.09 3.95
C GLU A 274 7.65 -20.57 4.29
N GLY A 275 7.54 -19.48 5.05
CA GLY A 275 6.26 -18.87 5.39
C GLY A 275 5.49 -18.38 4.15
N ILE A 276 6.17 -17.71 3.23
CA ILE A 276 5.56 -17.25 1.98
C ILE A 276 5.13 -18.42 1.10
N ASN A 277 5.95 -19.47 0.94
CA ASN A 277 5.60 -20.66 0.15
C ASN A 277 4.41 -21.43 0.72
N ARG A 278 4.17 -21.34 2.05
CA ARG A 278 3.00 -21.95 2.71
C ARG A 278 1.72 -21.13 2.50
N HIS A 279 1.84 -19.80 2.32
CA HIS A 279 0.71 -18.88 2.14
C HIS A 279 0.90 -17.96 0.92
N PRO A 280 1.12 -18.50 -0.30
CA PRO A 280 1.54 -17.73 -1.46
C PRO A 280 0.53 -16.65 -1.88
N GLU A 281 -0.76 -16.86 -1.59
CA GLU A 281 -1.85 -15.95 -1.95
C GLU A 281 -2.05 -14.79 -0.95
N ARG A 282 -1.21 -14.72 0.11
CA ARG A 282 -1.42 -13.77 1.23
C ARG A 282 -0.33 -12.69 1.34
N PHE A 283 0.73 -12.75 0.54
CA PHE A 283 1.82 -11.78 0.58
C PHE A 283 1.85 -10.92 -0.68
N LEU A 284 2.20 -9.64 -0.52
CA LEU A 284 2.44 -8.69 -1.59
C LEU A 284 3.85 -8.11 -1.48
N PHE A 285 4.41 -7.74 -2.63
CA PHE A 285 5.63 -6.96 -2.69
C PHE A 285 5.29 -5.51 -3.04
N GLY A 286 5.96 -4.56 -2.37
CA GLY A 286 5.98 -3.14 -2.69
C GLY A 286 7.36 -2.54 -2.50
N THR A 287 7.61 -1.37 -3.07
CA THR A 287 8.91 -0.70 -2.93
C THR A 287 8.98 0.18 -1.68
N ASP A 288 7.89 0.82 -1.31
CA ASP A 288 7.85 1.94 -0.35
C ASP A 288 8.83 3.07 -0.72
N GLU A 289 9.11 3.21 -2.02
CA GLU A 289 9.93 4.31 -2.52
C GLU A 289 9.14 5.61 -2.58
N VAL A 290 9.81 6.69 -2.26
CA VAL A 290 9.24 8.04 -2.26
C VAL A 290 9.89 8.87 -3.34
N ALA A 291 9.09 9.35 -4.29
CA ALA A 291 9.51 10.31 -5.32
C ALA A 291 10.83 9.97 -6.04
N PRO A 292 11.01 8.75 -6.59
CA PRO A 292 12.25 8.34 -7.22
C PRO A 292 12.54 9.15 -8.48
N THR A 293 13.83 9.40 -8.75
CA THR A 293 14.29 10.14 -9.94
C THR A 293 14.81 9.25 -11.06
N THR A 294 15.09 7.98 -10.76
CA THR A 294 15.63 6.99 -11.72
C THR A 294 15.02 5.62 -11.50
N GLN A 295 14.98 4.79 -12.55
CA GLN A 295 14.55 3.39 -12.45
C GLN A 295 15.45 2.59 -11.50
N GLY A 296 16.77 2.88 -11.51
CA GLY A 296 17.72 2.22 -10.61
C GLY A 296 17.44 2.52 -9.13
N GLY A 297 17.08 3.75 -8.78
CA GLY A 297 16.63 4.13 -7.44
C GLY A 297 15.33 3.42 -7.09
N TYR A 298 14.32 3.56 -7.93
CA TYR A 298 12.99 2.96 -7.74
C TYR A 298 13.04 1.44 -7.49
N LEU A 299 13.83 0.70 -8.26
CA LEU A 299 13.95 -0.76 -8.14
C LEU A 299 15.01 -1.22 -7.12
N LYS A 300 15.55 -0.32 -6.30
CA LYS A 300 16.56 -0.69 -5.29
C LYS A 300 16.02 -1.76 -4.33
N VAL A 301 14.85 -1.54 -3.80
CA VAL A 301 14.20 -2.46 -2.85
C VAL A 301 13.91 -3.81 -3.50
N TYR A 302 13.41 -3.81 -4.74
CA TYR A 302 13.18 -5.06 -5.49
C TYR A 302 14.46 -5.91 -5.59
N ARG A 303 15.60 -5.28 -5.93
CA ARG A 303 16.88 -5.97 -5.99
C ARG A 303 17.34 -6.54 -4.65
N MET A 304 17.03 -5.86 -3.53
CA MET A 304 17.34 -6.40 -2.20
C MET A 304 16.59 -7.71 -1.92
N TYR A 305 15.37 -7.86 -2.45
CA TYR A 305 14.55 -9.05 -2.28
C TYR A 305 14.84 -10.19 -3.30
N GLU A 306 15.69 -9.99 -4.31
CA GLU A 306 16.01 -11.04 -5.30
C GLU A 306 16.47 -12.35 -4.66
N PRO A 307 17.32 -12.37 -3.60
CA PRO A 307 17.71 -13.61 -2.93
C PRO A 307 16.51 -14.35 -2.29
N LEU A 308 15.51 -13.63 -1.78
CA LEU A 308 14.27 -14.22 -1.26
C LEU A 308 13.42 -14.78 -2.39
N PHE A 309 13.21 -14.02 -3.47
CA PHE A 309 12.42 -14.47 -4.62
C PHE A 309 12.99 -15.73 -5.26
N ALA A 310 14.32 -15.88 -5.25
CA ALA A 310 15.01 -17.08 -5.75
C ALA A 310 14.75 -18.34 -4.89
N LYS A 311 14.28 -18.19 -3.64
CA LYS A 311 13.91 -19.28 -2.73
C LYS A 311 12.42 -19.62 -2.73
N LEU A 312 11.61 -18.79 -3.38
CA LEU A 312 10.18 -19.05 -3.50
C LEU A 312 9.92 -20.11 -4.58
N THR A 313 8.82 -20.84 -4.41
CA THR A 313 8.27 -21.65 -5.51
C THR A 313 7.88 -20.73 -6.68
N PRO A 314 7.86 -21.23 -7.93
CA PRO A 314 7.42 -20.43 -9.07
C PRO A 314 6.04 -19.78 -8.87
N GLU A 315 5.12 -20.50 -8.24
CA GLU A 315 3.79 -19.99 -7.91
C GLU A 315 3.86 -18.86 -6.88
N ALA A 316 4.51 -19.07 -5.73
CA ALA A 316 4.64 -18.07 -4.68
C ALA A 316 5.35 -16.80 -5.21
N SER A 317 6.42 -16.96 -5.98
CA SER A 317 7.14 -15.85 -6.59
C SER A 317 6.24 -15.02 -7.53
N ARG A 318 5.42 -15.67 -8.36
CA ARG A 318 4.44 -15.00 -9.22
C ARG A 318 3.35 -14.30 -8.42
N MET A 319 2.80 -14.98 -7.40
CA MET A 319 1.72 -14.43 -6.58
C MET A 319 2.16 -13.20 -5.79
N VAL A 320 3.32 -13.27 -5.12
CA VAL A 320 3.85 -12.15 -4.31
C VAL A 320 4.19 -10.94 -5.17
N ARG A 321 4.83 -11.15 -6.32
CA ARG A 321 5.27 -10.05 -7.18
C ARG A 321 4.16 -9.45 -8.03
N MET A 322 3.10 -10.21 -8.36
CA MET A 322 2.07 -9.75 -9.31
C MET A 322 0.65 -10.23 -8.96
N GLY A 323 0.44 -11.53 -8.79
CA GLY A 323 -0.90 -12.13 -8.83
C GLY A 323 -1.81 -11.66 -7.70
N ASN A 324 -1.28 -11.48 -6.48
CA ASN A 324 -2.08 -11.00 -5.35
C ASN A 324 -2.47 -9.54 -5.54
N TYR A 325 -1.55 -8.72 -6.04
CA TYR A 325 -1.86 -7.33 -6.41
C TYR A 325 -3.02 -7.28 -7.40
N GLU A 326 -2.89 -7.97 -8.54
CA GLU A 326 -3.90 -7.98 -9.61
C GLU A 326 -5.27 -8.38 -9.06
N ARG A 327 -5.33 -9.50 -8.34
CA ARG A 327 -6.57 -10.01 -7.76
C ARG A 327 -7.24 -9.00 -6.82
N LEU A 328 -6.49 -8.40 -5.90
CA LEU A 328 -7.04 -7.49 -4.88
C LEU A 328 -7.47 -6.16 -5.47
N PHE A 329 -6.62 -5.55 -6.29
CA PHE A 329 -6.90 -4.24 -6.85
C PHE A 329 -7.92 -4.28 -8.00
N ASP A 330 -8.00 -5.37 -8.76
CA ASP A 330 -9.07 -5.55 -9.75
C ASP A 330 -10.45 -5.70 -9.07
N GLU A 331 -10.50 -6.46 -8.00
CA GLU A 331 -11.72 -6.59 -7.22
C GLU A 331 -12.13 -5.25 -6.57
N ALA A 332 -11.18 -4.53 -5.99
CA ALA A 332 -11.42 -3.21 -5.41
C ALA A 332 -11.93 -2.21 -6.47
N ARG A 333 -11.25 -2.10 -7.62
CA ARG A 333 -11.73 -1.27 -8.73
C ARG A 333 -13.18 -1.58 -9.08
N ARG A 334 -13.50 -2.84 -9.28
CA ARG A 334 -14.85 -3.27 -9.65
C ARG A 334 -15.89 -2.85 -8.59
N LYS A 335 -15.60 -3.10 -7.31
CA LYS A 335 -16.51 -2.76 -6.20
C LYS A 335 -16.69 -1.25 -6.05
N VAL A 336 -15.59 -0.51 -6.03
CA VAL A 336 -15.62 0.96 -5.88
C VAL A 336 -16.38 1.61 -7.04
N ARG A 337 -16.15 1.18 -8.29
CA ARG A 337 -16.90 1.71 -9.45
C ARG A 337 -18.41 1.40 -9.35
N ALA A 338 -18.77 0.22 -8.82
CA ALA A 338 -20.18 -0.11 -8.58
C ALA A 338 -20.80 0.78 -7.49
N TRP A 339 -20.07 1.03 -6.40
CA TRP A 339 -20.51 1.93 -5.33
C TRP A 339 -20.66 3.38 -5.85
N GLU A 340 -19.68 3.89 -6.60
CA GLU A 340 -19.73 5.23 -7.20
C GLU A 340 -20.95 5.38 -8.11
N LYS A 341 -21.23 4.39 -8.97
CA LYS A 341 -22.41 4.40 -9.85
C LYS A 341 -23.73 4.52 -9.06
N ALA A 342 -23.80 3.92 -7.89
CA ALA A 342 -24.99 3.93 -7.04
C ALA A 342 -25.12 5.22 -6.20
N ASN A 343 -24.01 5.86 -5.84
CA ASN A 343 -23.98 6.91 -4.83
C ASN A 343 -23.59 8.31 -5.37
N VAL A 344 -22.95 8.40 -6.54
CA VAL A 344 -22.56 9.66 -7.16
C VAL A 344 -23.63 10.08 -8.16
N LYS A 345 -24.50 11.02 -7.77
CA LYS A 345 -25.52 11.56 -8.68
C LYS A 345 -24.93 12.57 -9.66
N GLY A 346 -25.06 12.30 -10.96
CA GLY A 346 -25.13 13.32 -12.00
C GLY A 346 -23.86 14.13 -12.27
N GLN A 347 -22.69 13.49 -12.36
CA GLN A 347 -21.64 14.00 -13.24
C GLN A 347 -21.62 13.12 -14.50
N GLU A 348 -22.32 13.57 -15.54
CA GLU A 348 -21.98 13.11 -16.89
C GLU A 348 -20.51 13.41 -17.10
N VAL A 349 -19.70 12.36 -17.11
CA VAL A 349 -18.31 12.46 -17.50
C VAL A 349 -18.33 12.93 -18.95
N SER A 350 -18.06 14.21 -19.16
CA SER A 350 -17.83 14.73 -20.51
C SER A 350 -16.74 13.86 -21.13
N ARG A 351 -17.14 13.17 -22.18
CA ARG A 351 -16.31 12.25 -22.96
C ARG A 351 -15.17 12.98 -23.66
#